data_e5fab1350e48e33d78b71edf4a0f5261
#
_entry.id   e5fab1350e48e33d78b71edf4a0f5261
#
_cell.length_a   1.000
_cell.length_b   1.000
_cell.length_c   1.000
_cell.angle_alpha   90.00
_cell.angle_beta   90.00
_cell.angle_gamma   90.00
#
_symmetry.space_group_name_H-M   'P 1'
#
loop_
_entity.id
_entity.type
_entity.pdbx_description
1 polymer ?
#
loop_
_entity_poly.entity_id
_entity_poly.type
_entity_poly.pdbx_seq_one_letter_code
_entity_poly.pdbx_strand_id
1 'polypeptide(L)'
;LNGGVEIRNWKKQGKLWVADVPMFNGRPLDFRQLWINGQKAVRAKDVADFEKMYRIINNDPQNEILWVPAAAVKKIQKARYAEMVLHEMWCVANLRIKSVEIQGDSAAVRFHHPESRIQFEHPWPRPMVTKDGHNSAFYLTNAMELLDEPGEWYHDIESRKIYYYPRKGEKISKAVVPGIETLVWVEGTIDRPV
;
A
#
# COMPACT_ATOMS: atom_id res chain seq x y z
N LEU A 1 5.62 21.05 15.32
CA LEU A 1 6.50 20.29 14.43
C LEU A 1 5.70 19.78 13.23
N ASN A 2 6.25 19.89 12.03
CA ASN A 2 5.61 19.48 10.78
C ASN A 2 6.66 18.90 9.83
N GLY A 3 6.58 17.62 9.53
CA GLY A 3 7.46 16.91 8.60
C GLY A 3 6.81 16.65 7.23
N GLY A 4 5.70 17.33 6.94
CA GLY A 4 4.97 17.14 5.69
C GLY A 4 5.47 18.04 4.56
N VAL A 5 5.34 17.54 3.33
CA VAL A 5 5.58 18.27 2.09
C VAL A 5 4.25 18.53 1.41
N GLU A 6 4.03 19.78 0.98
CA GLU A 6 2.79 20.16 0.30
C GLU A 6 2.83 19.76 -1.17
N ILE A 7 1.73 19.16 -1.65
CA ILE A 7 1.49 18.89 -3.07
C ILE A 7 0.71 20.06 -3.64
N ARG A 8 1.21 20.60 -4.74
CA ARG A 8 0.64 21.76 -5.44
C ARG A 8 0.26 21.42 -6.88
N ASN A 9 -0.32 22.39 -7.58
CA ASN A 9 -0.60 22.33 -9.02
C ASN A 9 -1.51 21.15 -9.44
N TRP A 10 -2.51 20.86 -8.62
CA TRP A 10 -3.53 19.89 -8.94
C TRP A 10 -4.30 20.27 -10.22
N LYS A 11 -4.43 19.32 -11.15
CA LYS A 11 -5.18 19.46 -12.40
C LYS A 11 -6.34 18.48 -12.41
N LYS A 12 -7.49 18.93 -12.86
CA LYS A 12 -8.66 18.06 -13.01
C LYS A 12 -8.53 17.21 -14.27
N GLN A 13 -8.72 15.90 -14.14
CA GLN A 13 -8.73 14.94 -15.22
C GLN A 13 -9.96 14.03 -15.08
N GLY A 14 -11.02 14.34 -15.81
CA GLY A 14 -12.32 13.68 -15.64
C GLY A 14 -12.88 13.86 -14.23
N LYS A 15 -13.11 12.75 -13.52
CA LYS A 15 -13.56 12.75 -12.12
C LYS A 15 -12.43 12.88 -11.11
N LEU A 16 -11.17 12.74 -11.53
CA LEU A 16 -9.99 12.73 -10.68
C LEU A 16 -9.29 14.09 -10.67
N TRP A 17 -8.53 14.32 -9.61
CA TRP A 17 -7.50 15.33 -9.54
C TRP A 17 -6.13 14.67 -9.62
N VAL A 18 -5.23 15.28 -10.39
CA VAL A 18 -3.90 14.74 -10.66
C VAL A 18 -2.85 15.81 -10.33
N ALA A 19 -1.79 15.40 -9.65
CA ALA A 19 -0.63 16.23 -9.37
C ALA A 19 0.67 15.45 -9.55
N ASP A 20 1.77 16.18 -9.68
CA ASP A 20 3.09 15.58 -9.67
C ASP A 20 3.51 15.20 -8.25
N VAL A 21 4.23 14.08 -8.12
CA VAL A 21 4.90 13.71 -6.87
C VAL A 21 5.95 14.75 -6.55
N PRO A 22 5.94 15.34 -5.33
CA PRO A 22 6.92 16.33 -4.96
C PRO A 22 8.34 15.75 -4.90
N MET A 23 9.30 16.56 -5.30
CA MET A 23 10.72 16.28 -5.12
C MET A 23 11.15 16.73 -3.73
N PHE A 24 11.90 15.90 -3.03
CA PHE A 24 12.48 16.22 -1.74
C PHE A 24 13.91 15.69 -1.67
N ASN A 25 14.87 16.53 -1.32
CA ASN A 25 16.29 16.18 -1.30
C ASN A 25 16.79 15.52 -2.61
N GLY A 26 16.35 16.05 -3.76
CA GLY A 26 16.78 15.61 -5.09
C GLY A 26 16.13 14.32 -5.60
N ARG A 27 15.18 13.74 -4.87
CA ARG A 27 14.45 12.51 -5.25
C ARG A 27 12.94 12.72 -5.21
N PRO A 28 12.16 12.00 -6.05
CA PRO A 28 10.72 11.95 -5.86
C PRO A 28 10.41 11.26 -4.52
N LEU A 29 9.44 11.80 -3.80
CA LEU A 29 8.99 11.20 -2.54
C LEU A 29 8.29 9.87 -2.80
N ASP A 30 8.58 8.88 -1.97
CA ASP A 30 7.78 7.67 -1.80
C ASP A 30 7.04 7.75 -0.47
N PHE A 31 5.71 7.61 -0.50
CA PHE A 31 4.86 7.78 0.66
C PHE A 31 3.60 6.91 0.57
N ARG A 32 3.07 6.56 1.74
CA ARG A 32 1.86 5.74 1.87
C ARG A 32 0.70 6.48 2.53
N GLN A 33 0.81 7.79 2.72
CA GLN A 33 -0.22 8.60 3.36
C GLN A 33 -0.38 9.93 2.63
N LEU A 34 -1.61 10.37 2.49
CA LEU A 34 -2.00 11.64 1.91
C LEU A 34 -3.07 12.30 2.78
N TRP A 35 -2.92 13.59 3.04
CA TRP A 35 -3.95 14.41 3.69
C TRP A 35 -4.44 15.47 2.73
N ILE A 36 -5.76 15.53 2.57
CA ILE A 36 -6.45 16.57 1.79
C ILE A 36 -7.26 17.41 2.76
N ASN A 37 -6.99 18.72 2.78
CA ASN A 37 -7.67 19.70 3.67
C ASN A 37 -7.65 19.29 5.15
N GLY A 38 -6.55 18.66 5.60
CA GLY A 38 -6.40 18.17 6.98
C GLY A 38 -7.04 16.82 7.27
N GLN A 39 -7.78 16.23 6.33
CA GLN A 39 -8.37 14.91 6.46
C GLN A 39 -7.52 13.86 5.73
N LYS A 40 -7.22 12.74 6.40
CA LYS A 40 -6.50 11.62 5.79
C LYS A 40 -7.31 11.03 4.64
N ALA A 41 -6.70 10.96 3.45
CA ALA A 41 -7.27 10.28 2.30
C ALA A 41 -6.99 8.77 2.40
N VAL A 42 -7.86 7.96 1.81
CA VAL A 42 -7.73 6.50 1.78
C VAL A 42 -6.86 6.12 0.58
N ARG A 43 -5.85 5.30 0.78
CA ARG A 43 -5.11 4.73 -0.35
C ARG A 43 -6.04 3.75 -1.06
N ALA A 44 -6.19 3.86 -2.38
CA ALA A 44 -7.09 3.04 -3.19
C ALA A 44 -6.93 1.55 -2.85
N LYS A 45 -8.02 0.87 -2.50
CA LYS A 45 -8.00 -0.51 -2.01
C LYS A 45 -9.29 -1.25 -2.38
N ASP A 46 -9.21 -2.57 -2.46
CA ASP A 46 -10.35 -3.42 -2.86
C ASP A 46 -11.36 -3.65 -1.73
N VAL A 47 -10.92 -3.64 -0.47
CA VAL A 47 -11.79 -3.88 0.69
C VAL A 47 -11.27 -3.18 1.94
N ALA A 48 -12.20 -2.70 2.78
CA ALA A 48 -11.90 -2.05 4.04
C ALA A 48 -12.24 -2.91 5.26
N ASP A 49 -13.26 -3.74 5.14
CA ASP A 49 -13.82 -4.57 6.21
C ASP A 49 -13.01 -5.87 6.33
N PHE A 50 -12.40 -6.11 7.49
CA PHE A 50 -11.56 -7.28 7.75
C PHE A 50 -12.28 -8.61 7.50
N GLU A 51 -13.57 -8.68 7.84
CA GLU A 51 -14.36 -9.92 7.67
C GLU A 51 -14.63 -10.23 6.19
N LYS A 52 -14.54 -9.24 5.32
CA LYS A 52 -14.72 -9.38 3.86
C LYS A 52 -13.41 -9.56 3.10
N MET A 53 -12.27 -9.46 3.78
CA MET A 53 -10.98 -9.69 3.14
C MET A 53 -10.83 -11.12 2.68
N TYR A 54 -10.20 -11.29 1.54
CA TYR A 54 -9.77 -12.61 1.09
C TYR A 54 -8.73 -13.20 2.06
N ARG A 55 -8.65 -14.52 2.05
CA ARG A 55 -7.66 -15.27 2.81
C ARG A 55 -6.70 -15.95 1.84
N ILE A 56 -5.44 -16.08 2.22
CA ILE A 56 -4.48 -16.84 1.43
C ILE A 56 -4.92 -18.32 1.40
N ILE A 57 -4.58 -19.01 0.32
CA ILE A 57 -4.84 -20.46 0.17
C ILE A 57 -3.67 -21.26 0.69
N ASN A 58 -2.45 -20.84 0.35
CA ASN A 58 -1.23 -21.50 0.73
C ASN A 58 -0.05 -20.52 0.79
N ASN A 59 0.99 -20.93 1.53
CA ASN A 59 2.26 -20.24 1.66
C ASN A 59 3.38 -21.20 1.21
N ASP A 60 4.11 -20.81 0.16
CA ASP A 60 5.28 -21.54 -0.35
C ASP A 60 6.54 -20.70 -0.14
N PRO A 61 7.18 -20.80 1.02
CA PRO A 61 8.34 -19.96 1.33
C PRO A 61 9.58 -20.31 0.53
N GLN A 62 9.71 -21.53 0.01
CA GLN A 62 10.87 -21.94 -0.79
C GLN A 62 10.89 -21.22 -2.16
N ASN A 63 9.72 -20.99 -2.74
CA ASN A 63 9.56 -20.33 -4.02
C ASN A 63 9.13 -18.86 -3.90
N GLU A 64 9.01 -18.34 -2.67
CA GLU A 64 8.53 -17.00 -2.35
C GLU A 64 7.15 -16.70 -2.99
N ILE A 65 6.18 -17.61 -2.82
CA ILE A 65 4.84 -17.50 -3.39
C ILE A 65 3.78 -17.51 -2.29
N LEU A 66 2.84 -16.57 -2.37
CA LEU A 66 1.53 -16.72 -1.74
C LEU A 66 0.50 -17.18 -2.77
N TRP A 67 -0.18 -18.25 -2.47
CA TRP A 67 -1.33 -18.71 -3.23
C TRP A 67 -2.60 -18.07 -2.69
N VAL A 68 -3.36 -17.46 -3.58
CA VAL A 68 -4.59 -16.73 -3.23
C VAL A 68 -5.73 -17.12 -4.17
N PRO A 69 -7.00 -16.86 -3.82
CA PRO A 69 -8.11 -17.02 -4.76
C PRO A 69 -7.91 -16.15 -6.01
N ALA A 70 -8.06 -16.71 -7.20
CA ALA A 70 -7.90 -15.99 -8.47
C ALA A 70 -8.82 -14.76 -8.54
N ALA A 71 -10.04 -14.88 -8.00
CA ALA A 71 -11.01 -13.80 -7.92
C ALA A 71 -10.48 -12.55 -7.21
N ALA A 72 -9.65 -12.73 -6.17
CA ALA A 72 -9.08 -11.63 -5.38
C ALA A 72 -8.16 -10.73 -6.21
N VAL A 73 -7.38 -11.31 -7.14
CA VAL A 73 -6.32 -10.59 -7.86
C VAL A 73 -6.67 -10.27 -9.32
N LYS A 74 -7.84 -10.68 -9.79
CA LYS A 74 -8.26 -10.53 -11.19
C LYS A 74 -8.23 -9.07 -11.66
N LYS A 75 -8.68 -8.14 -10.82
CA LYS A 75 -8.70 -6.69 -11.16
C LYS A 75 -7.29 -6.12 -11.35
N ILE A 76 -6.31 -6.62 -10.57
CA ILE A 76 -4.96 -6.05 -10.54
C ILE A 76 -3.93 -6.88 -11.31
N GLN A 77 -4.34 -7.88 -12.08
CA GLN A 77 -3.43 -8.78 -12.80
C GLN A 77 -2.44 -8.05 -13.72
N LYS A 78 -2.84 -6.90 -14.26
CA LYS A 78 -2.02 -6.05 -15.11
C LYS A 78 -1.54 -4.78 -14.41
N ALA A 79 -1.92 -4.59 -13.14
CA ALA A 79 -1.53 -3.40 -12.40
C ALA A 79 -0.05 -3.45 -12.07
N ARG A 80 0.63 -2.33 -12.34
CA ARG A 80 1.99 -2.12 -11.87
C ARG A 80 1.92 -1.47 -10.49
N TYR A 81 2.85 -1.80 -9.61
CA TYR A 81 2.98 -1.21 -8.28
C TYR A 81 1.80 -1.45 -7.32
N ALA A 82 0.90 -2.39 -7.66
CA ALA A 82 -0.07 -2.87 -6.70
C ALA A 82 0.64 -3.48 -5.49
N GLU A 83 0.05 -3.33 -4.33
CA GLU A 83 0.57 -3.88 -3.08
C GLU A 83 -0.46 -4.81 -2.46
N MET A 84 0.02 -5.86 -1.82
CA MET A 84 -0.76 -6.70 -0.91
C MET A 84 -0.46 -6.29 0.52
N VAL A 85 -1.51 -6.02 1.28
CA VAL A 85 -1.41 -5.80 2.74
C VAL A 85 -1.88 -7.09 3.39
N LEU A 86 -0.95 -7.84 3.94
CA LEU A 86 -1.17 -9.15 4.56
C LEU A 86 -1.26 -9.00 6.07
N HIS A 87 -2.34 -9.49 6.65
CA HIS A 87 -2.54 -9.55 8.10
C HIS A 87 -1.99 -10.86 8.65
N GLU A 88 -1.08 -10.74 9.57
CA GLU A 88 -0.50 -11.85 10.30
C GLU A 88 -0.88 -11.72 11.79
N MET A 89 -0.39 -12.61 12.64
CA MET A 89 -0.87 -12.69 14.03
C MET A 89 -0.87 -11.36 14.78
N TRP A 90 0.25 -10.64 14.74
CA TRP A 90 0.42 -9.33 15.42
C TRP A 90 1.20 -8.32 14.58
N CYS A 91 1.30 -8.55 13.30
CA CYS A 91 1.87 -7.58 12.38
C CYS A 91 1.10 -7.52 11.06
N VAL A 92 1.44 -6.52 10.27
CA VAL A 92 0.93 -6.31 8.93
C VAL A 92 2.10 -6.14 7.98
N ALA A 93 2.18 -7.00 6.97
CA ALA A 93 3.18 -6.89 5.92
C ALA A 93 2.63 -6.13 4.72
N ASN A 94 3.41 -5.17 4.21
CA ASN A 94 3.12 -4.46 2.96
C ASN A 94 4.05 -4.97 1.87
N LEU A 95 3.52 -5.70 0.91
CA LEU A 95 4.28 -6.43 -0.08
C LEU A 95 3.97 -5.89 -1.48
N ARG A 96 4.97 -5.33 -2.19
CA ARG A 96 4.82 -4.87 -3.58
C ARG A 96 4.72 -6.07 -4.50
N ILE A 97 3.62 -6.18 -5.24
CA ILE A 97 3.35 -7.29 -6.15
C ILE A 97 4.24 -7.17 -7.38
N LYS A 98 5.05 -8.21 -7.63
CA LYS A 98 5.91 -8.34 -8.81
C LYS A 98 5.19 -9.02 -9.97
N SER A 99 4.44 -10.08 -9.67
CA SER A 99 3.69 -10.82 -10.69
C SER A 99 2.49 -11.56 -10.07
N VAL A 100 1.47 -11.75 -10.90
CA VAL A 100 0.29 -12.55 -10.62
C VAL A 100 0.11 -13.54 -11.75
N GLU A 101 0.08 -14.83 -11.43
CA GLU A 101 -0.13 -15.92 -12.38
C GLU A 101 -1.37 -16.70 -11.97
N ILE A 102 -2.45 -16.60 -12.76
CA ILE A 102 -3.71 -17.29 -12.48
C ILE A 102 -3.63 -18.74 -12.99
N GLN A 103 -3.98 -19.68 -12.12
CA GLN A 103 -4.02 -21.10 -12.38
C GLN A 103 -5.36 -21.68 -11.88
N GLY A 104 -6.34 -21.77 -12.79
CA GLY A 104 -7.70 -22.15 -12.43
C GLY A 104 -8.35 -21.18 -11.44
N ASP A 105 -8.79 -21.66 -10.29
CA ASP A 105 -9.42 -20.85 -9.24
C ASP A 105 -8.42 -20.21 -8.26
N SER A 106 -7.13 -20.47 -8.45
CA SER A 106 -6.04 -19.96 -7.62
C SER A 106 -5.12 -19.05 -8.43
N ALA A 107 -4.34 -18.25 -7.74
CA ALA A 107 -3.28 -17.45 -8.33
C ALA A 107 -2.01 -17.49 -7.47
N ALA A 108 -0.86 -17.64 -8.14
CA ALA A 108 0.45 -17.47 -7.55
C ALA A 108 0.83 -15.99 -7.56
N VAL A 109 1.06 -15.42 -6.39
CA VAL A 109 1.49 -14.03 -6.23
C VAL A 109 2.93 -14.01 -5.74
N ARG A 110 3.79 -13.29 -6.48
CA ARG A 110 5.19 -13.04 -6.14
C ARG A 110 5.40 -11.55 -5.86
N PHE A 111 6.38 -11.25 -5.04
CA PHE A 111 6.65 -9.89 -4.58
C PHE A 111 8.04 -9.41 -4.97
N HIS A 112 8.26 -8.12 -4.92
CA HIS A 112 9.57 -7.52 -5.11
C HIS A 112 10.47 -7.75 -3.90
N HIS A 113 11.79 -7.78 -4.11
CA HIS A 113 12.76 -7.66 -3.05
C HIS A 113 12.93 -6.19 -2.61
N PRO A 114 13.33 -5.92 -1.36
CA PRO A 114 13.72 -6.88 -0.33
C PRO A 114 12.54 -7.48 0.46
N GLU A 115 11.33 -6.93 0.35
CA GLU A 115 10.19 -7.33 1.19
C GLU A 115 9.79 -8.81 1.00
N SER A 116 9.89 -9.34 -0.22
CA SER A 116 9.64 -10.77 -0.48
C SER A 116 10.55 -11.65 0.37
N ARG A 117 11.84 -11.44 0.25
CA ARG A 117 12.83 -12.20 0.99
C ARG A 117 12.63 -12.09 2.51
N ILE A 118 12.44 -10.85 3.01
CA ILE A 118 12.21 -10.63 4.44
C ILE A 118 10.98 -11.41 4.91
N GLN A 119 9.88 -11.36 4.15
CA GLN A 119 8.62 -12.01 4.48
C GLN A 119 8.74 -13.53 4.57
N PHE A 120 9.44 -14.15 3.61
CA PHE A 120 9.52 -15.61 3.52
C PHE A 120 10.65 -16.24 4.34
N GLU A 121 11.75 -15.52 4.57
CA GLU A 121 12.85 -15.96 5.42
C GLU A 121 12.61 -15.71 6.91
N HIS A 122 11.74 -14.74 7.26
CA HIS A 122 11.49 -14.40 8.66
C HIS A 122 10.79 -15.58 9.39
N PRO A 123 11.34 -16.05 10.51
CA PRO A 123 10.80 -17.23 11.20
C PRO A 123 9.42 -16.97 11.81
N TRP A 124 9.16 -15.73 12.26
CA TRP A 124 7.94 -15.34 12.96
C TRP A 124 7.81 -13.81 13.15
N PRO A 125 6.64 -13.20 12.91
CA PRO A 125 5.41 -13.80 12.37
C PRO A 125 5.54 -14.14 10.88
N ARG A 126 4.68 -15.03 10.39
CA ARG A 126 4.66 -15.50 9.00
C ARG A 126 3.23 -15.69 8.50
N PRO A 127 3.01 -15.75 7.18
CA PRO A 127 1.71 -16.04 6.62
C PRO A 127 1.17 -17.35 7.17
N MET A 128 0.00 -17.32 7.77
CA MET A 128 -0.62 -18.51 8.40
C MET A 128 -1.55 -19.21 7.44
N VAL A 129 -1.43 -20.53 7.39
CA VAL A 129 -2.39 -21.44 6.77
C VAL A 129 -2.79 -22.45 7.83
N THR A 130 -4.07 -22.50 8.16
CA THR A 130 -4.61 -23.32 9.24
C THR A 130 -5.58 -24.38 8.70
N LYS A 131 -5.76 -25.46 9.44
CA LYS A 131 -6.66 -26.55 9.03
C LYS A 131 -8.14 -26.17 9.10
N ASP A 132 -8.49 -25.20 9.91
CA ASP A 132 -9.84 -24.70 10.14
C ASP A 132 -10.19 -23.47 9.27
N GLY A 133 -9.29 -23.09 8.34
CA GLY A 133 -9.52 -21.99 7.39
C GLY A 133 -9.28 -20.59 7.95
N HIS A 134 -8.77 -20.45 9.18
CA HIS A 134 -8.35 -19.15 9.74
C HIS A 134 -7.01 -18.67 9.17
N ASN A 135 -6.91 -18.66 7.84
CA ASN A 135 -5.71 -18.25 7.14
C ASN A 135 -5.51 -16.72 7.21
N SER A 136 -4.28 -16.28 7.00
CA SER A 136 -3.95 -14.85 6.95
C SER A 136 -4.83 -14.12 5.95
N ALA A 137 -5.47 -13.05 6.42
CA ALA A 137 -6.28 -12.16 5.61
C ALA A 137 -5.42 -11.20 4.83
N PHE A 138 -5.90 -10.74 3.69
CA PHE A 138 -5.22 -9.70 2.93
C PHE A 138 -6.21 -8.81 2.18
N TYR A 139 -5.75 -7.61 1.85
CA TYR A 139 -6.39 -6.74 0.88
C TYR A 139 -5.34 -6.20 -0.10
N LEU A 140 -5.82 -5.72 -1.23
CA LEU A 140 -5.00 -5.12 -2.27
C LEU A 140 -5.11 -3.60 -2.23
N THR A 141 -4.01 -2.92 -2.52
CA THR A 141 -3.96 -1.47 -2.52
C THR A 141 -3.01 -0.93 -3.59
N ASN A 142 -3.07 0.37 -3.81
CA ASN A 142 -2.22 1.11 -4.72
C ASN A 142 -2.27 0.60 -6.17
N ALA A 143 -3.47 0.45 -6.71
CA ALA A 143 -3.68 0.22 -8.13
C ALA A 143 -4.72 1.21 -8.66
N MET A 144 -4.58 1.65 -9.91
CA MET A 144 -5.54 2.55 -10.56
C MET A 144 -6.91 1.89 -10.67
N GLU A 145 -6.93 0.57 -10.84
CA GLU A 145 -8.14 -0.25 -10.95
C GLU A 145 -8.96 -0.32 -9.65
N LEU A 146 -8.35 0.10 -8.55
CA LEU A 146 -8.97 0.15 -7.22
C LEU A 146 -9.35 1.58 -6.81
N LEU A 147 -9.09 2.58 -7.65
CA LEU A 147 -9.42 3.99 -7.39
C LEU A 147 -10.87 4.25 -7.81
N ASP A 148 -11.84 3.75 -7.06
CA ASP A 148 -13.25 3.74 -7.44
C ASP A 148 -14.18 4.47 -6.47
N GLU A 149 -13.72 4.83 -5.27
CA GLU A 149 -14.51 5.54 -4.26
C GLU A 149 -14.01 6.98 -3.96
N PRO A 150 -14.94 7.92 -3.66
CA PRO A 150 -14.56 9.28 -3.25
C PRO A 150 -13.74 9.30 -1.96
N GLY A 151 -12.65 10.06 -1.98
CA GLY A 151 -11.70 10.16 -0.86
C GLY A 151 -10.50 9.23 -1.00
N GLU A 152 -10.47 8.44 -2.05
CA GLU A 152 -9.34 7.56 -2.36
C GLU A 152 -8.26 8.24 -3.21
N TRP A 153 -7.04 7.72 -3.11
CA TRP A 153 -5.90 8.17 -3.90
C TRP A 153 -5.00 7.00 -4.34
N TYR A 154 -4.32 7.21 -5.45
CA TYR A 154 -3.38 6.26 -6.06
C TYR A 154 -2.05 6.98 -6.35
N HIS A 155 -0.93 6.30 -6.07
CA HIS A 155 0.42 6.75 -6.40
C HIS A 155 0.97 5.94 -7.57
N ASP A 156 1.03 6.56 -8.73
CA ASP A 156 1.73 6.01 -9.90
C ASP A 156 3.22 6.35 -9.78
N ILE A 157 3.99 5.36 -9.37
CA ILE A 157 5.44 5.49 -9.13
C ILE A 157 6.19 5.71 -10.45
N GLU A 158 5.75 5.11 -11.54
CA GLU A 158 6.42 5.19 -12.85
C GLU A 158 6.25 6.57 -13.47
N SER A 159 5.03 7.06 -13.56
CA SER A 159 4.73 8.40 -14.10
C SER A 159 4.98 9.53 -13.09
N ARG A 160 5.28 9.18 -11.83
CA ARG A 160 5.45 10.14 -10.72
C ARG A 160 4.24 11.04 -10.54
N LYS A 161 3.04 10.44 -10.60
CA LYS A 161 1.77 11.14 -10.47
C LYS A 161 0.99 10.63 -9.25
N ILE A 162 0.24 11.54 -8.69
CA ILE A 162 -0.75 11.24 -7.65
C ILE A 162 -2.12 11.49 -8.25
N TYR A 163 -2.99 10.51 -8.14
CA TYR A 163 -4.39 10.60 -8.54
C TYR A 163 -5.25 10.60 -7.29
N TYR A 164 -6.18 11.52 -7.22
CA TYR A 164 -7.10 11.63 -6.10
C TYR A 164 -8.55 11.71 -6.60
N TYR A 165 -9.42 10.88 -6.05
CA TYR A 165 -10.86 10.94 -6.30
C TYR A 165 -11.49 11.82 -5.21
N PRO A 166 -11.90 13.07 -5.51
CA PRO A 166 -12.36 14.00 -4.50
C PRO A 166 -13.68 13.54 -3.87
N ARG A 167 -13.88 13.86 -2.61
CA ARG A 167 -15.17 13.71 -1.94
C ARG A 167 -16.20 14.64 -2.55
N LYS A 168 -17.47 14.36 -2.35
CA LYS A 168 -18.56 15.18 -2.90
C LYS A 168 -18.41 16.65 -2.48
N GLY A 169 -18.35 17.54 -3.47
CA GLY A 169 -18.20 19.00 -3.25
C GLY A 169 -16.83 19.46 -2.77
N GLU A 170 -15.86 18.57 -2.65
CA GLU A 170 -14.52 18.93 -2.16
C GLU A 170 -13.72 19.71 -3.18
N LYS A 171 -13.11 20.80 -2.69
CA LYS A 171 -12.06 21.57 -3.40
C LYS A 171 -10.76 21.36 -2.65
N ILE A 172 -9.67 21.06 -3.36
CA ILE A 172 -8.36 20.89 -2.75
C ILE A 172 -7.78 22.27 -2.47
N SER A 173 -7.76 22.67 -1.20
CA SER A 173 -7.08 23.91 -0.75
C SER A 173 -5.68 23.61 -0.21
N LYS A 174 -5.48 22.42 0.37
CA LYS A 174 -4.19 21.97 0.89
C LYS A 174 -4.07 20.46 0.78
N ALA A 175 -2.97 19.98 0.23
CA ALA A 175 -2.64 18.56 0.18
C ALA A 175 -1.22 18.35 0.73
N VAL A 176 -1.04 17.37 1.61
CA VAL A 176 0.22 17.14 2.32
C VAL A 176 0.55 15.64 2.35
N VAL A 177 1.81 15.31 2.12
CA VAL A 177 2.37 13.97 2.26
C VAL A 177 3.53 13.98 3.25
N PRO A 178 3.89 12.85 3.89
CA PRO A 178 5.09 12.76 4.70
C PRO A 178 6.35 13.04 3.85
N GLY A 179 7.24 13.88 4.36
CA GLY A 179 8.51 14.21 3.70
C GLY A 179 9.74 13.70 4.42
N ILE A 180 9.59 13.35 5.71
CA ILE A 180 10.70 12.86 6.55
C ILE A 180 10.24 11.63 7.34
N GLU A 181 11.17 10.71 7.58
CA GLU A 181 10.91 9.49 8.33
C GLU A 181 10.92 9.73 9.84
N THR A 182 11.80 10.61 10.31
CA THR A 182 11.97 10.93 11.74
C THR A 182 11.70 12.39 11.99
N LEU A 183 10.71 12.71 12.79
CA LEU A 183 10.35 14.09 13.15
C LEU A 183 11.13 14.59 14.37
N VAL A 184 11.42 13.72 15.31
CA VAL A 184 12.20 14.00 16.54
C VAL A 184 13.17 12.85 16.74
N TRP A 185 14.43 13.19 16.91
CA TRP A 185 15.48 12.26 17.28
C TRP A 185 15.97 12.63 18.66
N VAL A 186 15.95 11.69 19.60
CA VAL A 186 16.44 11.87 20.96
C VAL A 186 17.45 10.75 21.23
N GLU A 187 18.65 11.10 21.59
CA GLU A 187 19.75 10.15 21.80
C GLU A 187 20.47 10.47 23.12
N GLY A 188 20.69 9.44 23.92
CA GLY A 188 21.48 9.51 25.15
C GLY A 188 22.54 8.43 25.18
N THR A 189 23.51 8.58 26.07
CA THR A 189 24.53 7.57 26.39
C THR A 189 24.37 7.13 27.83
N ILE A 190 25.11 6.06 28.21
CA ILE A 190 25.15 5.60 29.62
C ILE A 190 25.61 6.72 30.56
N ASP A 191 26.55 7.56 30.09
CA ASP A 191 27.12 8.67 30.88
C ASP A 191 26.31 9.97 30.78
N ARG A 192 25.43 10.05 29.80
CA ARG A 192 24.53 11.20 29.54
C ARG A 192 23.15 10.69 29.12
N PRO A 193 22.38 10.15 30.06
CA PRO A 193 21.03 9.70 29.78
C PRO A 193 20.10 10.89 29.42
N VAL A 194 19.06 10.62 28.65
CA VAL A 194 18.03 11.59 28.30
C VAL A 194 16.91 11.58 29.31
#